data_63e77b441c9966df2acdeb7b0f9f56ac
#
_entry.id   63e77b441c9966df2acdeb7b0f9f56ac
#
_cell.length_a   1.000
_cell.length_b   1.000
_cell.length_c   1.000
_cell.angle_alpha   90.00
_cell.angle_beta   90.00
_cell.angle_gamma   90.00
#
_symmetry.space_group_name_H-M   'P 1'
#
loop_
_entity.id
_entity.type
_entity.pdbx_description
1 polymer ?
#
loop_
_entity_poly.entity_id
_entity_poly.type
_entity_poly.pdbx_seq_one_letter_code
_entity_poly.pdbx_strand_id
1 'polypeptide(L)'
;NAHKAAQAAGIPVIADGGIRYSGDITKALAAGASAVMIGGLFAGLAESPGRTILYQGRTFKVYRGMGSIGAMVKGSSERYRQSGQENLLKLVPEGVEGRVPFKGALADFVYQLVGGLRAGMGYCGTRNIDELRTDAKFIKITSATVRENHPHDIAITQEAPNYSPEYSAT
;
A
#
# COMPACT_ATOMS: atom_id res chain seq x y z
N ASN A 1 -3.35 14.77 13.10
CA ASN A 1 -2.93 16.19 13.09
C ASN A 1 -3.05 16.81 11.70
N ALA A 2 -2.50 16.19 10.62
CA ALA A 2 -2.57 16.73 9.25
C ALA A 2 -4.02 16.97 8.77
N HIS A 3 -4.92 15.99 8.96
CA HIS A 3 -6.32 16.14 8.61
C HIS A 3 -6.97 17.34 9.31
N LYS A 4 -6.75 17.53 10.62
CA LYS A 4 -7.34 18.68 11.36
C LYS A 4 -6.88 20.02 10.81
N ALA A 5 -5.61 20.14 10.43
CA ALA A 5 -5.08 21.37 9.84
C ALA A 5 -5.65 21.62 8.44
N ALA A 6 -5.75 20.59 7.60
CA ALA A 6 -6.26 20.67 6.24
C ALA A 6 -7.78 20.91 6.20
N GLN A 7 -8.54 20.32 7.12
CA GLN A 7 -9.99 20.44 7.21
C GLN A 7 -10.44 21.90 7.40
N ALA A 8 -9.73 22.67 8.22
CA ALA A 8 -10.03 24.08 8.44
C ALA A 8 -9.94 24.92 7.15
N ALA A 9 -9.12 24.49 6.20
CA ALA A 9 -8.95 25.14 4.90
C ALA A 9 -9.72 24.44 3.76
N GLY A 10 -10.53 23.42 4.05
CA GLY A 10 -11.25 22.64 3.04
C GLY A 10 -10.36 21.81 2.12
N ILE A 11 -9.11 21.52 2.51
CA ILE A 11 -8.12 20.83 1.70
C ILE A 11 -8.24 19.32 1.91
N PRO A 12 -8.44 18.49 0.85
CA PRO A 12 -8.45 17.04 0.97
C PRO A 12 -7.06 16.50 1.29
N VAL A 13 -7.01 15.42 2.06
CA VAL A 13 -5.75 14.74 2.45
C VAL A 13 -5.66 13.39 1.78
N ILE A 14 -4.51 13.08 1.18
CA ILE A 14 -4.17 11.76 0.66
C ILE A 14 -3.26 11.07 1.68
N ALA A 15 -3.66 9.89 2.16
CA ALA A 15 -2.79 9.05 2.99
C ALA A 15 -1.85 8.26 2.09
N ASP A 16 -0.57 8.64 2.08
CA ASP A 16 0.46 8.02 1.26
C ASP A 16 1.36 7.11 2.10
N GLY A 17 1.46 5.86 1.67
CA GLY A 17 2.30 4.84 2.29
C GLY A 17 1.62 4.00 3.37
N GLY A 18 2.21 2.84 3.65
CA GLY A 18 1.79 1.94 4.72
C GLY A 18 0.53 1.12 4.47
N ILE A 19 -0.09 1.20 3.29
CA ILE A 19 -1.26 0.37 2.94
C ILE A 19 -0.77 -1.03 2.53
N ARG A 20 -0.98 -2.01 3.39
CA ARG A 20 -0.61 -3.43 3.19
C ARG A 20 -1.83 -4.34 3.10
N TYR A 21 -2.90 -3.98 3.78
CA TYR A 21 -4.16 -4.72 3.85
C TYR A 21 -5.34 -3.80 3.61
N SER A 22 -6.48 -4.37 3.25
CA SER A 22 -7.73 -3.60 3.08
C SER A 22 -8.16 -2.84 4.36
N GLY A 23 -7.88 -3.41 5.54
CA GLY A 23 -8.12 -2.74 6.81
C GLY A 23 -7.29 -1.46 7.02
N ASP A 24 -6.13 -1.32 6.36
CA ASP A 24 -5.35 -0.09 6.43
C ASP A 24 -6.05 1.05 5.68
N ILE A 25 -6.78 0.73 4.60
CA ILE A 25 -7.62 1.69 3.88
C ILE A 25 -8.72 2.21 4.81
N THR A 26 -9.42 1.31 5.51
CA THR A 26 -10.44 1.68 6.50
C THR A 26 -9.87 2.61 7.57
N LYS A 27 -8.71 2.27 8.13
CA LYS A 27 -8.03 3.08 9.15
C LYS A 27 -7.62 4.46 8.60
N ALA A 28 -7.07 4.52 7.39
CA ALA A 28 -6.67 5.78 6.77
C ALA A 28 -7.86 6.72 6.54
N LEU A 29 -8.98 6.20 6.01
CA LEU A 29 -10.20 6.96 5.80
C LEU A 29 -10.83 7.40 7.13
N ALA A 30 -10.90 6.52 8.13
CA ALA A 30 -11.35 6.86 9.48
C ALA A 30 -10.50 7.95 10.14
N ALA A 31 -9.19 7.98 9.85
CA ALA A 31 -8.29 9.05 10.33
C ALA A 31 -8.45 10.40 9.60
N GLY A 32 -9.35 10.47 8.61
CA GLY A 32 -9.71 11.70 7.89
C GLY A 32 -9.10 11.84 6.50
N ALA A 33 -8.45 10.79 5.96
CA ALA A 33 -8.00 10.84 4.58
C ALA A 33 -9.19 10.87 3.61
N SER A 34 -9.05 11.62 2.51
CA SER A 34 -10.02 11.65 1.41
C SER A 34 -9.75 10.53 0.39
N ALA A 35 -8.49 10.15 0.26
CA ALA A 35 -8.00 9.08 -0.60
C ALA A 35 -6.77 8.40 0.00
N VAL A 36 -6.41 7.22 -0.51
CA VAL A 36 -5.18 6.51 -0.17
C VAL A 36 -4.28 6.37 -1.39
N MET A 37 -2.97 6.50 -1.19
CA MET A 37 -1.96 6.20 -2.21
C MET A 37 -1.45 4.78 -1.99
N ILE A 38 -1.55 3.95 -3.02
CA ILE A 38 -1.15 2.55 -2.96
C ILE A 38 -0.01 2.30 -3.97
N GLY A 39 1.16 1.94 -3.48
CA GLY A 39 2.32 1.59 -4.28
C GLY A 39 2.52 0.06 -4.39
N GLY A 40 3.11 -0.53 -3.37
CA GLY A 40 3.54 -1.94 -3.38
C GLY A 40 2.43 -2.95 -3.66
N LEU A 41 1.21 -2.71 -3.15
CA LEU A 41 0.07 -3.61 -3.43
C LEU A 41 -0.30 -3.64 -4.92
N PHE A 42 -0.21 -2.51 -5.62
CA PHE A 42 -0.54 -2.42 -7.03
C PHE A 42 0.63 -2.77 -7.95
N ALA A 43 1.85 -2.79 -7.44
CA ALA A 43 3.04 -3.08 -8.24
C ALA A 43 3.00 -4.47 -8.89
N GLY A 44 2.34 -5.45 -8.26
CA GLY A 44 2.19 -6.82 -8.76
C GLY A 44 1.06 -7.04 -9.77
N LEU A 45 0.28 -6.02 -10.11
CA LEU A 45 -0.89 -6.16 -10.98
C LEU A 45 -0.50 -6.21 -12.46
N ALA A 46 -1.36 -6.79 -13.28
CA ALA A 46 -1.16 -6.94 -14.72
C ALA A 46 -0.94 -5.56 -15.39
N GLU A 47 -1.73 -4.57 -15.00
CA GLU A 47 -1.71 -3.20 -15.54
C GLU A 47 -0.52 -2.36 -15.04
N SER A 48 0.20 -2.81 -14.01
CA SER A 48 1.41 -2.12 -13.54
C SER A 48 2.48 -2.13 -14.63
N PRO A 49 3.24 -1.03 -14.83
CA PRO A 49 4.20 -0.91 -15.92
C PRO A 49 5.44 -1.81 -15.80
N GLY A 50 5.65 -2.45 -14.65
CA GLY A 50 6.76 -3.37 -14.43
C GLY A 50 6.70 -4.59 -15.35
N ARG A 51 7.86 -5.02 -15.86
CA ARG A 51 7.97 -6.22 -16.68
C ARG A 51 7.59 -7.48 -15.89
N THR A 52 6.80 -8.36 -16.48
CA THR A 52 6.51 -9.68 -15.92
C THR A 52 7.70 -10.62 -16.15
N ILE A 53 8.13 -11.32 -15.12
CA ILE A 53 9.24 -12.29 -15.16
C ILE A 53 8.82 -13.60 -14.50
N LEU A 54 9.38 -14.70 -15.00
CA LEU A 54 9.27 -16.01 -14.36
C LEU A 54 10.56 -16.24 -13.53
N TYR A 55 10.39 -16.59 -12.27
CA TYR A 55 11.51 -16.88 -11.38
C TYR A 55 11.14 -18.03 -10.42
N GLN A 56 11.94 -19.07 -10.38
CA GLN A 56 11.70 -20.29 -9.58
C GLN A 56 10.28 -20.84 -9.75
N GLY A 57 9.79 -20.91 -11.00
CA GLY A 57 8.46 -21.44 -11.33
C GLY A 57 7.29 -20.52 -10.96
N ARG A 58 7.54 -19.32 -10.47
CA ARG A 58 6.51 -18.34 -10.08
C ARG A 58 6.61 -17.06 -10.91
N THR A 59 5.46 -16.44 -11.16
CA THR A 59 5.38 -15.18 -11.90
C THR A 59 5.52 -13.99 -10.96
N PHE A 60 6.38 -13.04 -11.36
CA PHE A 60 6.63 -11.79 -10.64
C PHE A 60 6.53 -10.59 -11.58
N LYS A 61 6.33 -9.40 -11.02
CA LYS A 61 6.52 -8.12 -11.69
C LYS A 61 7.80 -7.46 -11.19
N VAL A 62 8.59 -6.92 -12.11
CA VAL A 62 9.71 -6.04 -11.73
C VAL A 62 9.15 -4.77 -11.13
N TYR A 63 9.64 -4.41 -9.96
CA TYR A 63 9.23 -3.23 -9.21
C TYR A 63 10.45 -2.39 -8.84
N ARG A 64 10.29 -1.07 -8.91
CA ARG A 64 11.33 -0.14 -8.47
C ARG A 64 10.70 1.07 -7.77
N GLY A 65 11.34 1.50 -6.69
CA GLY A 65 10.99 2.75 -6.04
C GLY A 65 11.31 3.96 -6.92
N MET A 66 10.58 5.04 -6.78
CA MET A 66 10.79 6.28 -7.52
C MET A 66 12.19 6.89 -7.30
N GLY A 67 12.79 6.67 -6.12
CA GLY A 67 14.17 7.07 -5.77
C GLY A 67 15.24 6.05 -6.12
N SER A 68 14.93 4.98 -6.86
CA SER A 68 15.93 4.05 -7.38
C SER A 68 16.73 4.65 -8.54
N ILE A 69 17.95 4.18 -8.74
CA ILE A 69 18.81 4.63 -9.85
C ILE A 69 18.07 4.49 -11.18
N GLY A 70 17.48 3.33 -11.45
CA GLY A 70 16.77 3.08 -12.71
C GLY A 70 15.50 3.94 -12.90
N ALA A 71 14.89 4.44 -11.84
CA ALA A 71 13.79 5.40 -11.93
C ALA A 71 14.30 6.82 -12.17
N MET A 72 15.38 7.23 -11.47
CA MET A 72 15.98 8.57 -11.63
C MET A 72 16.54 8.79 -13.03
N VAL A 73 17.19 7.79 -13.62
CA VAL A 73 17.67 7.83 -15.01
C VAL A 73 16.50 8.00 -16.00
N LYS A 74 15.31 7.54 -15.69
CA LYS A 74 14.11 7.63 -16.55
C LYS A 74 13.23 8.85 -16.26
N GLY A 75 13.68 9.80 -15.44
CA GLY A 75 13.03 11.10 -15.26
C GLY A 75 12.56 11.44 -13.85
N SER A 76 12.73 10.56 -12.84
CA SER A 76 12.32 10.90 -11.47
C SER A 76 13.38 11.69 -10.68
N SER A 77 14.52 12.02 -11.26
CA SER A 77 15.63 12.73 -10.60
C SER A 77 15.25 14.11 -10.06
N GLU A 78 14.35 14.82 -10.74
CA GLU A 78 13.85 16.12 -10.29
C GLU A 78 13.19 16.06 -8.91
N ARG A 79 12.41 15.02 -8.65
CA ARG A 79 11.74 14.80 -7.36
C ARG A 79 12.74 14.68 -6.20
N TYR A 80 13.94 14.21 -6.49
CA TYR A 80 15.01 14.02 -5.49
C TYR A 80 16.08 15.14 -5.56
N ARG A 81 15.77 16.26 -6.20
CA ARG A 81 16.70 17.42 -6.35
C ARG A 81 18.04 17.04 -6.98
N GLN A 82 18.02 16.06 -7.86
CA GLN A 82 19.19 15.55 -8.57
C GLN A 82 19.05 15.74 -10.09
N SER A 83 18.20 16.69 -10.50
CA SER A 83 18.06 17.09 -11.91
C SER A 83 19.37 17.70 -12.44
N GLY A 84 19.72 17.37 -13.68
CA GLY A 84 20.95 17.84 -14.31
C GLY A 84 22.22 17.05 -13.96
N GLN A 85 22.11 15.98 -13.17
CA GLN A 85 23.25 15.10 -12.88
C GLN A 85 23.40 14.07 -14.01
N GLU A 86 24.30 14.34 -14.96
CA GLU A 86 24.59 13.46 -16.09
C GLU A 86 25.41 12.22 -15.71
N ASN A 87 26.16 12.31 -14.62
CA ASN A 87 26.98 11.20 -14.15
C ASN A 87 26.18 10.28 -13.23
N LEU A 88 25.83 9.09 -13.72
CA LEU A 88 25.06 8.07 -12.98
C LEU A 88 25.72 7.64 -11.65
N LEU A 89 27.05 7.71 -11.56
CA LEU A 89 27.78 7.36 -10.34
C LEU A 89 27.62 8.39 -9.21
N LYS A 90 27.11 9.58 -9.54
CA LYS A 90 26.84 10.64 -8.57
C LYS A 90 25.38 10.70 -8.10
N LEU A 91 24.49 9.87 -8.69
CA LEU A 91 23.13 9.73 -8.21
C LEU A 91 23.11 9.00 -6.87
N VAL A 92 22.46 9.58 -5.89
CA VAL A 92 22.30 8.99 -4.55
C VAL A 92 20.91 8.32 -4.51
N PRO A 93 20.81 6.98 -4.53
CA PRO A 93 19.52 6.29 -4.49
C PRO A 93 18.89 6.38 -3.10
N GLU A 94 17.61 6.71 -3.07
CA GLU A 94 16.76 6.65 -1.87
C GLU A 94 15.73 5.49 -1.97
N GLY A 95 15.75 4.76 -3.06
CA GLY A 95 14.84 3.65 -3.35
C GLY A 95 15.56 2.42 -3.88
N VAL A 96 14.88 1.29 -3.78
CA VAL A 96 15.40 -0.01 -4.22
C VAL A 96 14.68 -0.50 -5.48
N GLU A 97 15.33 -1.43 -6.17
CA GLU A 97 14.74 -2.20 -7.26
C GLU A 97 14.61 -3.66 -6.84
N GLY A 98 13.52 -4.31 -7.25
CA GLY A 98 13.26 -5.68 -6.89
C GLY A 98 12.14 -6.28 -7.72
N ARG A 99 11.51 -7.30 -7.19
CA ARG A 99 10.34 -7.95 -7.78
C ARG A 99 9.28 -8.19 -6.73
N VAL A 100 8.03 -8.15 -7.16
CA VAL A 100 6.86 -8.46 -6.32
C VAL A 100 6.07 -9.60 -6.98
N PRO A 101 5.40 -10.46 -6.21
CA PRO A 101 4.54 -11.50 -6.76
C PRO A 101 3.48 -10.91 -7.71
N PHE A 102 3.23 -11.59 -8.82
CA PHE A 102 2.13 -11.25 -9.72
C PHE A 102 0.78 -11.53 -9.04
N LYS A 103 -0.15 -10.59 -9.12
CA LYS A 103 -1.43 -10.63 -8.41
C LYS A 103 -2.66 -10.64 -9.32
N GLY A 104 -2.48 -10.71 -10.63
CA GLY A 104 -3.60 -10.70 -11.58
C GLY A 104 -4.10 -9.30 -11.95
N ALA A 105 -5.37 -9.19 -12.34
CA ALA A 105 -5.97 -7.98 -12.86
C ALA A 105 -6.31 -6.96 -11.75
N LEU A 106 -6.22 -5.67 -12.09
CA LEU A 106 -6.55 -4.57 -11.18
C LEU A 106 -8.00 -4.64 -10.70
N ALA A 107 -8.93 -4.94 -11.59
CA ALA A 107 -10.36 -4.96 -11.27
C ALA A 107 -10.68 -5.94 -10.14
N ASP A 108 -10.17 -7.17 -10.25
CA ASP A 108 -10.39 -8.22 -9.24
C ASP A 108 -9.76 -7.84 -7.90
N PHE A 109 -8.55 -7.29 -7.96
CA PHE A 109 -7.84 -6.89 -6.76
C PHE A 109 -8.51 -5.72 -6.04
N VAL A 110 -8.95 -4.69 -6.78
CA VAL A 110 -9.70 -3.55 -6.22
C VAL A 110 -11.04 -4.00 -5.64
N TYR A 111 -11.73 -4.94 -6.30
CA TYR A 111 -12.97 -5.51 -5.75
C TYR A 111 -12.75 -6.10 -4.34
N GLN A 112 -11.65 -6.85 -4.14
CA GLN A 112 -11.29 -7.40 -2.84
C GLN A 112 -10.96 -6.30 -1.81
N LEU A 113 -10.22 -5.26 -2.19
CA LEU A 113 -9.90 -4.15 -1.30
C LEU A 113 -11.15 -3.38 -0.87
N VAL A 114 -12.06 -3.13 -1.79
CA VAL A 114 -13.36 -2.47 -1.51
C VAL A 114 -14.24 -3.35 -0.63
N GLY A 115 -14.23 -4.67 -0.85
CA GLY A 115 -14.91 -5.63 0.02
C GLY A 115 -14.41 -5.56 1.47
N GLY A 116 -13.07 -5.51 1.65
CA GLY A 116 -12.46 -5.33 2.96
C GLY A 116 -12.76 -3.99 3.62
N LEU A 117 -12.82 -2.89 2.84
CA LEU A 117 -13.25 -1.58 3.34
C LEU A 117 -14.71 -1.63 3.84
N ARG A 118 -15.62 -2.23 3.06
CA ARG A 118 -17.03 -2.40 3.45
C ARG A 118 -17.16 -3.23 4.73
N ALA A 119 -16.40 -4.31 4.86
CA ALA A 119 -16.37 -5.11 6.08
C ALA A 119 -15.88 -4.28 7.28
N GLY A 120 -14.81 -3.49 7.10
CA GLY A 120 -14.29 -2.58 8.13
C GLY A 120 -15.31 -1.51 8.56
N MET A 121 -16.05 -0.94 7.61
CA MET A 121 -17.17 -0.02 7.90
C MET A 121 -18.27 -0.73 8.71
N GLY A 122 -18.60 -1.97 8.35
CA GLY A 122 -19.57 -2.78 9.09
C GLY A 122 -19.13 -3.04 10.53
N TYR A 123 -17.86 -3.35 10.78
CA TYR A 123 -17.32 -3.48 12.14
C TYR A 123 -17.36 -2.18 12.94
N CYS A 124 -17.25 -1.02 12.27
CA CYS A 124 -17.39 0.29 12.91
C CYS A 124 -18.85 0.72 13.07
N GLY A 125 -19.83 -0.03 12.54
CA GLY A 125 -21.25 0.34 12.57
C GLY A 125 -21.59 1.56 11.70
N THR A 126 -20.80 1.86 10.65
CA THR A 126 -20.94 3.05 9.81
C THR A 126 -21.47 2.69 8.42
N ARG A 127 -22.39 3.53 7.89
CA ARG A 127 -23.09 3.28 6.62
C ARG A 127 -22.40 3.89 5.41
N ASN A 128 -21.57 4.91 5.63
CA ASN A 128 -20.85 5.65 4.60
C ASN A 128 -19.49 6.14 5.10
N ILE A 129 -18.68 6.70 4.21
CA ILE A 129 -17.33 7.18 4.53
C ILE A 129 -17.36 8.39 5.49
N ASP A 130 -18.35 9.24 5.41
CA ASP A 130 -18.44 10.42 6.28
C ASP A 130 -18.74 10.00 7.72
N GLU A 131 -19.64 9.04 7.93
CA GLU A 131 -19.86 8.43 9.24
C GLU A 131 -18.58 7.72 9.74
N LEU A 132 -17.86 7.02 8.87
CA LEU A 132 -16.59 6.39 9.25
C LEU A 132 -15.58 7.42 9.77
N ARG A 133 -15.50 8.61 9.17
CA ARG A 133 -14.61 9.68 9.60
C ARG A 133 -15.00 10.33 10.91
N THR A 134 -16.29 10.40 11.21
CA THR A 134 -16.81 11.09 12.40
C THR A 134 -16.98 10.17 13.59
N ASP A 135 -17.40 8.93 13.39
CA ASP A 135 -17.88 8.04 14.45
C ASP A 135 -16.86 6.97 14.84
N ALA A 136 -15.94 6.63 13.93
CA ALA A 136 -14.92 5.61 14.22
C ALA A 136 -13.96 6.07 15.33
N LYS A 137 -13.65 5.15 16.23
CA LYS A 137 -12.76 5.38 17.36
C LYS A 137 -11.50 4.53 17.24
N PHE A 138 -10.35 5.16 17.48
CA PHE A 138 -9.06 4.47 17.53
C PHE A 138 -8.70 4.09 18.95
N ILE A 139 -8.21 2.87 19.12
CA ILE A 139 -7.61 2.38 20.36
C ILE A 139 -6.16 2.02 20.13
N LYS A 140 -5.31 2.27 21.10
CA LYS A 140 -3.95 1.73 21.10
C LYS A 140 -3.96 0.26 21.43
N ILE A 141 -3.23 -0.54 20.66
CA ILE A 141 -3.04 -1.97 20.89
C ILE A 141 -1.56 -2.30 21.05
N THR A 142 -1.27 -3.43 21.69
CA THR A 142 0.09 -3.95 21.84
C THR A 142 0.49 -4.80 20.64
N SER A 143 1.78 -5.11 20.51
CA SER A 143 2.26 -6.08 19.51
C SER A 143 1.69 -7.48 19.72
N ALA A 144 1.37 -7.87 20.96
CA ALA A 144 0.70 -9.11 21.26
C ALA A 144 -0.70 -9.14 20.64
N THR A 145 -1.49 -8.07 20.80
CA THR A 145 -2.81 -7.93 20.16
C THR A 145 -2.72 -7.96 18.63
N VAL A 146 -1.69 -7.34 18.05
CA VAL A 146 -1.47 -7.41 16.59
C VAL A 146 -1.27 -8.87 16.16
N ARG A 147 -0.46 -9.63 16.87
CA ARG A 147 -0.21 -11.04 16.56
C ARG A 147 -1.48 -11.88 16.70
N GLU A 148 -2.25 -11.66 17.76
CA GLU A 148 -3.52 -12.35 18.02
C GLU A 148 -4.58 -12.09 16.93
N ASN A 149 -4.58 -10.89 16.35
CA ASN A 149 -5.53 -10.51 15.31
C ASN A 149 -5.15 -11.04 13.89
N HIS A 150 -3.99 -11.68 13.75
CA HIS A 150 -3.58 -12.36 12.53
C HIS A 150 -3.59 -13.88 12.72
N PRO A 151 -3.70 -14.67 11.64
CA PRO A 151 -3.57 -16.12 11.75
C PRO A 151 -2.26 -16.49 12.47
N HIS A 152 -2.35 -17.19 13.57
CA HIS A 152 -1.23 -17.67 14.37
C HIS A 152 -1.46 -19.14 14.73
N ASP A 153 -0.38 -19.85 15.02
CA ASP A 153 -0.38 -21.27 15.40
C ASP A 153 -1.04 -22.22 14.39
N ILE A 154 -1.16 -21.80 13.12
CA ILE A 154 -1.64 -22.64 12.01
C ILE A 154 -0.73 -22.55 10.79
N ALA A 155 -0.66 -23.64 10.02
CA ALA A 155 -0.08 -23.61 8.67
C ALA A 155 -1.18 -23.23 7.68
N ILE A 156 -1.03 -22.10 6.97
CA ILE A 156 -1.98 -21.68 5.96
C ILE A 156 -1.84 -22.60 4.74
N THR A 157 -2.89 -23.34 4.41
CA THR A 157 -2.93 -24.23 3.26
C THR A 157 -3.66 -23.62 2.06
N GLN A 158 -4.50 -22.61 2.30
CA GLN A 158 -5.20 -21.83 1.29
C GLN A 158 -5.15 -20.36 1.65
N GLU A 159 -4.50 -19.55 0.82
CA GLU A 159 -4.40 -18.09 1.03
C GLU A 159 -5.69 -17.40 0.59
N ALA A 160 -6.07 -16.34 1.32
CA ALA A 160 -7.12 -15.45 0.86
C ALA A 160 -6.57 -14.47 -0.19
N PRO A 161 -7.35 -14.10 -1.23
CA PRO A 161 -6.87 -13.25 -2.32
C PRO A 161 -6.38 -11.87 -1.89
N ASN A 162 -6.90 -11.36 -0.77
CA ASN A 162 -6.62 -10.03 -0.22
C ASN A 162 -5.77 -10.05 1.05
N TYR A 163 -5.27 -11.21 1.45
CA TYR A 163 -4.41 -11.38 2.61
C TYR A 163 -3.18 -12.23 2.22
N SER A 164 -2.01 -11.67 2.38
CA SER A 164 -0.75 -12.41 2.29
C SER A 164 0.00 -12.18 3.60
N PRO A 165 0.42 -13.23 4.31
CA PRO A 165 1.31 -13.05 5.45
C PRO A 165 2.57 -12.31 4.98
N GLU A 166 3.14 -11.47 5.84
CA GLU A 166 4.43 -10.85 5.52
C GLU A 166 5.41 -11.98 5.21
N TYR A 167 5.91 -12.00 3.98
CA TYR A 167 7.03 -12.88 3.64
C TYR A 167 8.19 -12.47 4.56
N SER A 168 8.44 -13.23 5.60
CA SER A 168 9.75 -13.24 6.21
C SER A 168 10.71 -13.63 5.09
N ALA A 169 11.51 -12.67 4.62
CA ALA A 169 12.60 -12.94 3.71
C ALA A 169 13.56 -13.87 4.46
N THR A 170 13.47 -15.17 4.19
CA THR A 170 14.50 -16.16 4.47
C THR A 170 15.43 -16.23 3.28
#